data_28772cbbf7aa5283cbf7150f62f2c5d6
#
_entry.id   28772cbbf7aa5283cbf7150f62f2c5d6
#
_cell.length_a   1.000
_cell.length_b   1.000
_cell.length_c   1.000
_cell.angle_alpha   90.00
_cell.angle_beta   90.00
_cell.angle_gamma   90.00
#
_symmetry.space_group_name_H-M   'P 1'
#
loop_
_entity.id
_entity.type
_entity.pdbx_description
1 polymer ?
#
loop_
_entity_poly.entity_id
_entity_poly.type
_entity_poly.pdbx_seq_one_letter_code
_entity_poly.pdbx_strand_id
1 'polypeptide(L)'
;SSDVCSSDLWNGITTGTTTEYRSVDVSSSASWSGSASGFSRSGTTVTVAANGSTSSRNCTYTASYGGKSGHVTIHQDGKPADVITYGYIFTLGAVSGDDVVSTGGTVTYSVTSQKITYTNGSETSRSNIGWSASANVSWISAGTNSATVSENPTTSDRSGTITLTQNESGRKLSITVYQDRKVSVDIN
;
A
#
# COMPACT_ATOMS: atom_id res chain seq x y z
N SER A 1 1.12 16.35 59.53
CA SER A 1 2.29 16.24 58.64
C SER A 1 2.00 15.09 57.66
N SER A 2 1.40 15.41 56.51
CA SER A 2 1.24 14.44 55.42
C SER A 2 2.48 14.52 54.56
N ASP A 3 3.38 13.55 54.74
CA ASP A 3 4.47 13.31 53.80
C ASP A 3 3.85 12.90 52.47
N VAL A 4 3.84 13.77 51.52
CA VAL A 4 3.58 13.38 50.10
C VAL A 4 4.85 12.70 49.62
N CYS A 5 4.92 11.37 49.82
CA CYS A 5 5.97 10.55 49.26
C CYS A 5 5.73 10.41 47.76
N SER A 6 6.78 10.52 46.98
CA SER A 6 6.72 10.35 45.51
C SER A 6 6.26 8.94 45.09
N SER A 7 6.20 8.00 46.04
CA SER A 7 5.71 6.63 45.82
C SER A 7 4.19 6.50 45.78
N ASP A 8 3.46 7.47 46.36
CA ASP A 8 1.99 7.42 46.42
C ASP A 8 1.32 7.92 45.15
N LEU A 9 2.11 8.47 44.24
CA LEU A 9 1.63 9.14 43.05
C LEU A 9 1.50 8.23 41.82
N TRP A 10 1.88 6.91 41.91
CA TRP A 10 1.91 6.12 40.68
C TRP A 10 1.81 4.60 40.79
N ASN A 11 0.90 4.02 40.03
CA ASN A 11 0.93 2.65 39.58
C ASN A 11 0.61 2.60 38.07
N GLY A 12 1.66 2.44 37.31
CA GLY A 12 1.69 1.96 35.91
C GLY A 12 0.76 2.62 34.88
N ILE A 13 1.31 3.33 33.92
CA ILE A 13 0.62 3.67 32.69
C ILE A 13 0.92 2.59 31.66
N THR A 14 -0.13 2.01 31.11
CA THR A 14 -0.05 1.24 29.89
C THR A 14 -0.35 2.16 28.72
N THR A 15 0.56 2.20 27.79
CA THR A 15 0.47 2.98 26.57
C THR A 15 -0.68 2.50 25.68
N GLY A 16 -1.50 3.44 25.22
CA GLY A 16 -2.60 3.19 24.29
C GLY A 16 -2.85 4.41 23.42
N THR A 17 -3.42 4.19 22.24
CA THR A 17 -3.87 5.23 21.30
C THR A 17 -5.15 5.95 21.75
N THR A 18 -5.62 5.69 22.94
CA THR A 18 -6.85 6.24 23.54
C THR A 18 -6.57 7.41 24.45
N THR A 19 -7.50 8.35 24.49
CA THR A 19 -7.51 9.44 25.47
C THR A 19 -7.71 8.84 26.86
N GLU A 20 -6.66 8.79 27.66
CA GLU A 20 -6.75 8.35 29.05
C GLU A 20 -6.91 9.54 29.99
N TYR A 21 -7.92 9.48 30.85
CA TYR A 21 -8.14 10.43 31.96
C TYR A 21 -7.54 9.82 33.22
N ARG A 22 -6.60 10.51 33.84
CA ARG A 22 -6.09 10.11 35.15
C ARG A 22 -6.19 11.29 36.11
N SER A 23 -6.69 11.02 37.31
CA SER A 23 -6.70 11.96 38.42
C SER A 23 -5.60 11.58 39.39
N VAL A 24 -4.85 12.57 39.85
CA VAL A 24 -3.86 12.45 40.93
C VAL A 24 -4.38 13.29 42.09
N ASP A 25 -4.63 12.64 43.20
CA ASP A 25 -5.15 13.31 44.38
C ASP A 25 -4.00 13.98 45.13
N VAL A 26 -3.89 15.31 44.98
CA VAL A 26 -2.96 16.14 45.72
C VAL A 26 -3.72 17.25 46.39
N SER A 27 -3.25 17.71 47.57
CA SER A 27 -3.90 18.77 48.32
C SER A 27 -4.14 19.99 47.42
N SER A 28 -5.29 20.63 47.57
CA SER A 28 -5.72 21.83 46.83
C SER A 28 -4.78 23.01 46.92
N SER A 29 -3.78 22.96 47.82
CA SER A 29 -2.83 24.03 48.13
C SER A 29 -1.49 23.91 47.35
N ALA A 30 -1.26 22.84 46.58
CA ALA A 30 -0.03 22.71 45.81
C ALA A 30 -0.04 23.62 44.57
N SER A 31 1.09 24.23 44.28
CA SER A 31 1.31 24.90 43.00
C SER A 31 1.82 23.91 41.98
N TRP A 32 1.34 24.04 40.76
CA TRP A 32 1.68 23.13 39.68
C TRP A 32 2.36 23.84 38.50
N SER A 33 3.38 23.24 37.94
CA SER A 33 4.05 23.70 36.74
C SER A 33 4.22 22.54 35.76
N GLY A 34 4.47 22.86 34.51
CA GLY A 34 4.65 21.90 33.41
C GLY A 34 3.58 22.06 32.34
N SER A 35 3.99 21.95 31.10
CA SER A 35 3.10 21.95 29.93
C SER A 35 3.82 21.29 28.73
N ALA A 36 3.08 20.63 27.89
CA ALA A 36 3.54 20.16 26.58
C ALA A 36 2.35 20.06 25.63
N SER A 37 2.62 20.13 24.33
CA SER A 37 1.58 20.01 23.31
C SER A 37 0.85 18.67 23.43
N GLY A 38 -0.49 18.70 23.43
CA GLY A 38 -1.33 17.52 23.56
C GLY A 38 -1.56 17.06 25.00
N PHE A 39 -1.03 17.78 26.00
CA PHE A 39 -1.29 17.54 27.41
C PHE A 39 -1.93 18.80 28.01
N SER A 40 -3.05 18.65 28.68
CA SER A 40 -3.72 19.74 29.35
C SER A 40 -4.04 19.36 30.79
N ARG A 41 -3.94 20.32 31.72
CA ARG A 41 -4.23 20.08 33.13
C ARG A 41 -5.32 21.02 33.62
N SER A 42 -6.27 20.47 34.35
CA SER A 42 -7.29 21.22 35.07
C SER A 42 -7.40 20.67 36.50
N GLY A 43 -7.09 21.47 37.49
CA GLY A 43 -7.00 20.99 38.86
C GLY A 43 -5.98 19.86 39.02
N THR A 44 -6.41 18.69 39.45
CA THR A 44 -5.60 17.47 39.62
C THR A 44 -5.72 16.54 38.45
N THR A 45 -6.47 16.86 37.39
CA THR A 45 -6.71 16.02 36.23
C THR A 45 -5.84 16.45 35.07
N VAL A 46 -5.16 15.48 34.44
CA VAL A 46 -4.42 15.66 33.18
C VAL A 46 -5.18 14.95 32.08
N THR A 47 -5.50 15.68 31.03
CA THR A 47 -6.09 15.16 29.81
C THR A 47 -5.00 15.05 28.74
N VAL A 48 -4.87 13.88 28.12
CA VAL A 48 -3.90 13.61 27.07
C VAL A 48 -4.66 13.41 25.75
N ALA A 49 -4.46 14.34 24.82
CA ALA A 49 -5.04 14.23 23.47
C ALA A 49 -4.38 13.11 22.68
N ALA A 50 -5.06 12.59 21.64
CA ALA A 50 -4.49 11.59 20.75
C ALA A 50 -3.16 12.08 20.12
N ASN A 51 -2.17 11.20 20.07
CA ASN A 51 -0.89 11.49 19.41
C ASN A 51 -0.98 11.07 17.93
N GLY A 52 -1.12 12.04 17.03
CA GLY A 52 -1.14 11.79 15.58
C GLY A 52 0.24 11.56 14.96
N SER A 53 1.33 11.76 15.73
CA SER A 53 2.70 11.51 15.28
C SER A 53 3.13 10.06 15.53
N THR A 54 4.05 9.53 14.72
CA THR A 54 4.71 8.24 14.98
C THR A 54 5.76 8.32 16.09
N SER A 55 6.16 9.52 16.49
CA SER A 55 7.09 9.73 17.60
C SER A 55 6.36 9.81 18.93
N SER A 56 6.92 9.22 19.97
CA SER A 56 6.44 9.38 21.35
C SER A 56 6.60 10.81 21.83
N ARG A 57 5.83 11.19 22.85
CA ARG A 57 5.93 12.49 23.51
C ARG A 57 5.76 12.36 25.02
N ASN A 58 6.32 13.30 25.76
CA ASN A 58 6.29 13.33 27.21
C ASN A 58 5.82 14.70 27.71
N CYS A 59 5.21 14.71 28.90
CA CYS A 59 4.97 15.91 29.67
C CYS A 59 5.30 15.64 31.14
N THR A 60 6.10 16.49 31.74
CA THR A 60 6.39 16.42 33.18
C THR A 60 5.65 17.53 33.89
N TYR A 61 4.81 17.16 34.85
CA TYR A 61 4.16 18.10 35.77
C TYR A 61 4.86 18.04 37.11
N THR A 62 5.15 19.22 37.69
CA THR A 62 5.75 19.36 38.99
C THR A 62 4.77 19.99 39.96
N ALA A 63 4.52 19.38 41.10
CA ALA A 63 3.75 19.91 42.20
C ALA A 63 4.71 20.41 43.29
N SER A 64 4.42 21.58 43.85
CA SER A 64 5.24 22.18 44.91
C SER A 64 4.35 22.68 46.07
N TYR A 65 4.73 22.32 47.30
CA TYR A 65 4.04 22.74 48.52
C TYR A 65 5.00 22.76 49.72
N GLY A 66 4.98 23.80 50.52
CA GLY A 66 5.78 23.88 51.74
C GLY A 66 7.29 23.79 51.55
N GLY A 67 7.82 24.28 50.42
CA GLY A 67 9.25 24.16 50.07
C GLY A 67 9.70 22.78 49.59
N LYS A 68 8.77 21.83 49.44
CA LYS A 68 9.00 20.49 48.85
C LYS A 68 8.36 20.44 47.48
N SER A 69 8.92 19.62 46.57
CA SER A 69 8.37 19.36 45.21
C SER A 69 8.44 17.89 44.84
N GLY A 70 7.44 17.46 44.10
CA GLY A 70 7.40 16.14 43.44
C GLY A 70 7.02 16.33 41.97
N HIS A 71 7.35 15.37 41.13
CA HIS A 71 7.00 15.44 39.72
C HIS A 71 6.43 14.10 39.21
N VAL A 72 5.59 14.20 38.18
CA VAL A 72 5.11 13.05 37.41
C VAL A 72 5.40 13.31 35.94
N THR A 73 5.99 12.32 35.28
CA THR A 73 6.17 12.35 33.83
C THR A 73 5.16 11.42 33.18
N ILE A 74 4.38 11.96 32.28
CA ILE A 74 3.42 11.22 31.47
C ILE A 74 4.06 10.98 30.11
N HIS A 75 4.16 9.72 29.74
CA HIS A 75 4.65 9.27 28.43
C HIS A 75 3.47 8.83 27.58
N GLN A 76 3.47 9.24 26.32
CA GLN A 76 2.52 8.77 25.33
C GLN A 76 3.28 8.31 24.09
N ASP A 77 3.03 7.06 23.68
CA ASP A 77 3.62 6.52 22.45
C ASP A 77 3.08 7.23 21.21
N GLY A 78 3.85 7.17 20.15
CA GLY A 78 3.41 7.54 18.82
C GLY A 78 2.38 6.55 18.28
N LYS A 79 1.56 7.00 17.31
CA LYS A 79 0.74 6.06 16.55
C LYS A 79 1.65 5.08 15.79
N PRO A 80 1.25 3.83 15.57
CA PRO A 80 1.97 2.92 14.70
C PRO A 80 2.15 3.54 13.30
N ALA A 81 3.30 3.30 12.68
CA ALA A 81 3.53 3.68 11.29
C ALA A 81 2.53 2.98 10.36
N ASP A 82 2.09 3.67 9.32
CA ASP A 82 1.20 3.08 8.36
C ASP A 82 1.92 1.97 7.57
N VAL A 83 1.27 0.83 7.43
CA VAL A 83 1.76 -0.31 6.64
C VAL A 83 1.25 -0.14 5.21
N ILE A 84 2.17 0.06 4.27
CA ILE A 84 1.86 0.17 2.85
C ILE A 84 2.14 -1.17 2.18
N THR A 85 1.15 -1.69 1.47
CA THR A 85 1.28 -2.90 0.65
C THR A 85 0.70 -2.68 -0.73
N TYR A 86 1.09 -3.54 -1.70
CA TYR A 86 0.67 -3.39 -3.09
C TYR A 86 0.00 -4.66 -3.60
N GLY A 87 -1.10 -4.47 -4.33
CA GLY A 87 -1.74 -5.49 -5.14
C GLY A 87 -1.58 -5.16 -6.62
N TYR A 88 -1.71 -6.19 -7.48
CA TYR A 88 -1.57 -6.01 -8.92
C TYR A 88 -2.70 -6.73 -9.64
N ILE A 89 -3.32 -6.04 -10.61
CA ILE A 89 -4.25 -6.60 -11.56
C ILE A 89 -3.54 -6.65 -12.91
N PHE A 90 -3.53 -7.83 -13.53
CA PHE A 90 -3.05 -8.01 -14.89
C PHE A 90 -3.92 -9.05 -15.55
N THR A 91 -4.85 -8.62 -16.40
CA THR A 91 -5.85 -9.48 -17.02
C THR A 91 -5.95 -9.23 -18.51
N LEU A 92 -6.10 -10.29 -19.28
CA LEU A 92 -6.39 -10.25 -20.70
C LEU A 92 -7.89 -10.07 -20.87
N GLY A 93 -8.27 -9.08 -21.67
CA GLY A 93 -9.64 -8.86 -22.10
C GLY A 93 -9.94 -9.59 -23.42
N ALA A 94 -10.65 -8.90 -24.30
CA ALA A 94 -10.99 -9.47 -25.62
C ALA A 94 -9.72 -9.71 -26.46
N VAL A 95 -9.66 -10.87 -27.12
CA VAL A 95 -8.70 -11.22 -28.17
C VAL A 95 -9.47 -11.48 -29.43
N SER A 96 -8.99 -11.01 -30.58
CA SER A 96 -9.60 -11.21 -31.88
C SER A 96 -8.53 -11.34 -32.96
N GLY A 97 -8.78 -12.19 -33.94
CA GLY A 97 -7.88 -12.43 -35.08
C GLY A 97 -6.67 -13.31 -34.72
N ASP A 98 -6.76 -14.11 -33.69
CA ASP A 98 -5.73 -15.08 -33.27
C ASP A 98 -5.70 -16.33 -34.12
N ASP A 99 -6.73 -16.54 -34.96
CA ASP A 99 -6.76 -17.51 -36.05
C ASP A 99 -6.56 -16.77 -37.38
N VAL A 100 -5.39 -16.90 -37.97
CA VAL A 100 -4.90 -16.03 -39.05
C VAL A 100 -4.75 -16.84 -40.32
N VAL A 101 -5.30 -16.31 -41.42
CA VAL A 101 -5.12 -16.90 -42.76
C VAL A 101 -3.66 -16.83 -43.22
N SER A 102 -3.29 -17.64 -44.23
CA SER A 102 -1.91 -17.72 -44.73
C SER A 102 -1.31 -16.41 -45.22
N THR A 103 -2.13 -15.48 -45.70
CA THR A 103 -1.67 -14.15 -46.18
C THR A 103 -1.24 -13.20 -45.07
N GLY A 104 -1.42 -13.60 -43.81
CA GLY A 104 -1.14 -12.77 -42.65
C GLY A 104 -2.34 -11.94 -42.20
N GLY A 105 -2.16 -11.18 -41.14
CA GLY A 105 -3.25 -10.39 -40.56
C GLY A 105 -2.83 -9.64 -39.30
N THR A 106 -3.83 -9.19 -38.56
CA THR A 106 -3.65 -8.46 -37.30
C THR A 106 -4.42 -9.18 -36.20
N VAL A 107 -3.73 -9.46 -35.09
CA VAL A 107 -4.32 -9.91 -33.84
C VAL A 107 -4.53 -8.68 -32.97
N THR A 108 -5.72 -8.47 -32.43
CA THR A 108 -6.01 -7.40 -31.48
C THR A 108 -6.31 -7.95 -30.10
N TYR A 109 -5.92 -7.22 -29.09
CA TYR A 109 -6.15 -7.62 -27.68
C TYR A 109 -6.21 -6.42 -26.77
N SER A 110 -6.92 -6.57 -25.67
CA SER A 110 -7.01 -5.58 -24.62
C SER A 110 -6.44 -6.10 -23.32
N VAL A 111 -5.85 -5.23 -22.51
CA VAL A 111 -5.21 -5.57 -21.25
C VAL A 111 -5.62 -4.59 -20.17
N THR A 112 -6.01 -5.11 -19.02
CA THR A 112 -6.10 -4.33 -17.78
C THR A 112 -4.84 -4.54 -16.98
N SER A 113 -4.11 -3.46 -16.73
CA SER A 113 -2.83 -3.49 -16.00
C SER A 113 -2.84 -2.40 -14.94
N GLN A 114 -2.98 -2.80 -13.66
CA GLN A 114 -3.16 -1.86 -12.56
C GLN A 114 -2.35 -2.27 -11.34
N LYS A 115 -1.93 -1.25 -10.57
CA LYS A 115 -1.39 -1.35 -9.23
C LYS A 115 -2.39 -0.79 -8.23
N ILE A 116 -2.61 -1.49 -7.15
CA ILE A 116 -3.46 -1.08 -6.04
C ILE A 116 -2.56 -0.84 -4.84
N THR A 117 -2.70 0.31 -4.21
CA THR A 117 -2.01 0.62 -2.95
C THR A 117 -2.98 0.42 -1.79
N TYR A 118 -2.54 -0.29 -0.80
CA TYR A 118 -3.27 -0.48 0.46
C TYR A 118 -2.50 0.21 1.59
N THR A 119 -3.24 0.92 2.44
CA THR A 119 -2.72 1.46 3.70
C THR A 119 -3.46 0.78 4.84
N ASN A 120 -2.73 0.12 5.72
CA ASN A 120 -3.29 -0.65 6.84
C ASN A 120 -4.38 -1.65 6.41
N GLY A 121 -4.16 -2.30 5.24
CA GLY A 121 -5.08 -3.28 4.68
C GLY A 121 -6.27 -2.72 3.89
N SER A 122 -6.47 -1.40 3.87
CA SER A 122 -7.53 -0.74 3.10
C SER A 122 -6.99 -0.18 1.79
N GLU A 123 -7.71 -0.37 0.68
CA GLU A 123 -7.35 0.24 -0.60
C GLU A 123 -7.43 1.76 -0.49
N THR A 124 -6.31 2.43 -0.83
CA THR A 124 -6.20 3.89 -0.78
C THR A 124 -6.01 4.52 -2.14
N SER A 125 -5.46 3.80 -3.11
CA SER A 125 -5.34 4.26 -4.48
C SER A 125 -5.23 3.12 -5.47
N ARG A 126 -5.57 3.42 -6.74
CA ARG A 126 -5.43 2.54 -7.88
C ARG A 126 -4.89 3.33 -9.07
N SER A 127 -3.89 2.80 -9.75
CA SER A 127 -3.27 3.44 -10.91
C SER A 127 -2.99 2.43 -12.01
N ASN A 128 -3.05 2.87 -13.27
CA ASN A 128 -2.61 2.06 -14.39
C ASN A 128 -1.08 2.01 -14.39
N ILE A 129 -0.53 0.84 -14.71
CA ILE A 129 0.92 0.62 -14.86
C ILE A 129 1.22 0.04 -16.23
N GLY A 130 2.44 0.34 -16.71
CA GLY A 130 2.89 -0.10 -18.02
C GLY A 130 3.06 -1.63 -18.10
N TRP A 131 2.99 -2.12 -19.33
CA TRP A 131 3.26 -3.50 -19.69
C TRP A 131 3.90 -3.54 -21.08
N SER A 132 4.48 -4.67 -21.45
CA SER A 132 5.13 -4.89 -22.74
C SER A 132 4.63 -6.19 -23.36
N ALA A 133 4.75 -6.28 -24.69
CA ALA A 133 4.44 -7.47 -25.46
C ALA A 133 5.68 -7.94 -26.22
N SER A 134 5.84 -9.25 -26.33
CA SER A 134 6.88 -9.90 -27.13
C SER A 134 6.34 -11.18 -27.77
N ALA A 135 6.86 -11.54 -28.93
CA ALA A 135 6.54 -12.80 -29.56
C ALA A 135 7.73 -13.77 -29.51
N ASN A 136 7.45 -15.05 -29.43
CA ASN A 136 8.48 -16.10 -29.43
C ASN A 136 8.95 -16.49 -30.84
N VAL A 137 8.38 -15.89 -31.90
CA VAL A 137 8.64 -16.18 -33.30
C VAL A 137 8.78 -14.88 -34.08
N SER A 138 9.62 -14.86 -35.13
CA SER A 138 9.93 -13.67 -35.90
C SER A 138 8.84 -13.22 -36.87
N TRP A 139 7.88 -14.08 -37.19
CA TRP A 139 6.77 -13.77 -38.08
C TRP A 139 5.57 -13.10 -37.37
N ILE A 140 5.66 -12.90 -36.04
CA ILE A 140 4.73 -12.09 -35.25
C ILE A 140 5.48 -10.87 -34.72
N SER A 141 5.00 -9.67 -35.07
CA SER A 141 5.48 -8.41 -34.48
C SER A 141 4.45 -7.94 -33.47
N ALA A 142 4.76 -8.13 -32.18
CA ALA A 142 3.88 -7.77 -31.06
C ALA A 142 4.06 -6.31 -30.67
N GLY A 143 2.95 -5.58 -30.50
CA GLY A 143 2.89 -4.20 -30.04
C GLY A 143 1.88 -4.03 -28.92
N THR A 144 1.61 -2.77 -28.55
CA THR A 144 0.58 -2.43 -27.56
C THR A 144 -0.79 -2.60 -28.16
N ASN A 145 -1.64 -3.46 -27.62
CA ASN A 145 -3.02 -3.75 -28.07
C ASN A 145 -3.17 -4.46 -29.43
N SER A 146 -2.10 -4.68 -30.18
CA SER A 146 -2.16 -5.46 -31.42
C SER A 146 -0.82 -6.09 -31.77
N ALA A 147 -0.89 -7.13 -32.60
CA ALA A 147 0.26 -7.75 -33.22
C ALA A 147 0.02 -7.94 -34.72
N THR A 148 1.06 -7.75 -35.52
CA THR A 148 1.02 -8.04 -36.95
C THR A 148 1.59 -9.41 -37.21
N VAL A 149 0.89 -10.21 -38.01
CA VAL A 149 1.28 -11.57 -38.41
C VAL A 149 1.65 -11.55 -39.89
N SER A 150 2.87 -11.91 -40.22
CA SER A 150 3.36 -11.96 -41.59
C SER A 150 2.79 -13.17 -42.36
N GLU A 151 2.84 -13.12 -43.70
CA GLU A 151 2.47 -14.24 -44.59
C GLU A 151 3.16 -15.56 -44.15
N ASN A 152 2.41 -16.66 -44.21
CA ASN A 152 2.95 -18.01 -44.09
C ASN A 152 3.22 -18.55 -45.51
N PRO A 153 4.45 -18.53 -45.99
CA PRO A 153 4.77 -19.00 -47.34
C PRO A 153 4.83 -20.56 -47.43
N THR A 154 4.67 -21.23 -46.30
CA THR A 154 4.85 -22.70 -46.23
C THR A 154 3.52 -23.45 -46.46
N THR A 155 3.62 -24.73 -46.78
CA THR A 155 2.47 -25.63 -46.91
C THR A 155 2.07 -26.31 -45.60
N SER A 156 2.58 -25.81 -44.45
CA SER A 156 2.24 -26.30 -43.11
C SER A 156 1.67 -25.18 -42.27
N ASP A 157 0.63 -25.49 -41.47
CA ASP A 157 0.11 -24.59 -40.46
C ASP A 157 1.19 -24.30 -39.42
N ARG A 158 1.14 -23.16 -38.81
CA ARG A 158 2.10 -22.75 -37.75
C ARG A 158 1.42 -22.07 -36.60
N SER A 159 2.08 -22.06 -35.44
CA SER A 159 1.62 -21.34 -34.29
C SER A 159 2.75 -20.57 -33.63
N GLY A 160 2.41 -19.48 -32.95
CA GLY A 160 3.33 -18.66 -32.17
C GLY A 160 2.63 -18.11 -30.92
N THR A 161 3.43 -17.63 -29.99
CA THR A 161 2.91 -17.09 -28.73
C THR A 161 3.33 -15.66 -28.55
N ILE A 162 2.36 -14.81 -28.25
CA ILE A 162 2.58 -13.45 -27.76
C ILE A 162 2.57 -13.50 -26.24
N THR A 163 3.63 -13.05 -25.61
CA THR A 163 3.73 -12.91 -24.14
C THR A 163 3.60 -11.46 -23.75
N LEU A 164 2.63 -11.16 -22.89
CA LEU A 164 2.40 -9.86 -22.30
C LEU A 164 3.00 -9.87 -20.91
N THR A 165 3.77 -8.85 -20.54
CA THR A 165 4.47 -8.79 -19.23
C THR A 165 4.17 -7.46 -18.56
N GLN A 166 3.64 -7.50 -17.35
CA GLN A 166 3.42 -6.32 -16.52
C GLN A 166 4.74 -5.82 -15.94
N ASN A 167 5.08 -4.55 -16.12
CA ASN A 167 6.42 -4.03 -15.83
C ASN A 167 6.81 -4.10 -14.34
N GLU A 168 5.89 -3.76 -13.44
CA GLU A 168 6.23 -3.70 -12.00
C GLU A 168 6.14 -5.06 -11.31
N SER A 169 5.15 -5.86 -11.64
CA SER A 169 4.91 -7.15 -10.95
C SER A 169 5.60 -8.33 -11.64
N GLY A 170 6.00 -8.19 -12.91
CA GLY A 170 6.51 -9.28 -13.71
C GLY A 170 5.47 -10.34 -14.10
N ARG A 171 4.18 -10.11 -13.80
CA ARG A 171 3.10 -11.04 -14.19
C ARG A 171 3.02 -11.17 -15.69
N LYS A 172 2.73 -12.38 -16.17
CA LYS A 172 2.67 -12.69 -17.59
C LYS A 172 1.31 -13.25 -17.99
N LEU A 173 0.89 -12.88 -19.21
CA LEU A 173 -0.25 -13.46 -19.91
C LEU A 173 0.23 -13.91 -21.28
N SER A 174 -0.46 -14.88 -21.88
CA SER A 174 -0.07 -15.45 -23.17
C SER A 174 -1.26 -15.48 -24.10
N ILE A 175 -1.02 -15.18 -25.39
CA ILE A 175 -1.96 -15.34 -26.48
C ILE A 175 -1.30 -16.30 -27.48
N THR A 176 -1.96 -17.39 -27.82
CA THR A 176 -1.51 -18.29 -28.89
C THR A 176 -2.14 -17.82 -30.20
N VAL A 177 -1.31 -17.66 -31.22
CA VAL A 177 -1.72 -17.29 -32.58
C VAL A 177 -1.53 -18.52 -33.45
N TYR A 178 -2.58 -18.90 -34.14
CA TYR A 178 -2.57 -19.96 -35.15
C TYR A 178 -2.59 -19.32 -36.53
N GLN A 179 -1.84 -19.88 -37.47
CA GLN A 179 -1.84 -19.41 -38.85
C GLN A 179 -1.89 -20.56 -39.84
N ASP A 180 -2.85 -20.46 -40.74
CA ASP A 180 -3.03 -21.40 -41.82
C ASP A 180 -1.81 -21.47 -42.73
N ARG A 181 -1.66 -22.63 -43.36
CA ARG A 181 -0.72 -22.89 -44.44
C ARG A 181 -1.15 -22.22 -45.75
N LYS A 182 -0.20 -21.95 -46.61
CA LYS A 182 -0.48 -21.57 -48.00
C LYS A 182 -1.06 -22.76 -48.77
N VAL A 183 -2.22 -22.57 -49.35
CA VAL A 183 -2.84 -23.55 -50.24
C VAL A 183 -2.39 -23.26 -51.67
N SER A 184 -1.70 -24.21 -52.31
CA SER A 184 -1.40 -24.17 -53.77
C SER A 184 -2.58 -24.81 -54.52
N VAL A 185 -3.19 -24.07 -55.40
CA VAL A 185 -4.15 -24.65 -56.37
C VAL A 185 -3.39 -24.84 -57.66
N ASP A 186 -3.06 -26.08 -58.01
CA ASP A 186 -2.55 -26.42 -59.34
C ASP A 186 -3.73 -26.43 -60.30
N ILE A 187 -3.81 -25.42 -61.16
CA ILE A 187 -4.78 -25.38 -62.29
C ILE A 187 -4.10 -26.09 -63.47
N ASN A 188 -4.50 -27.33 -63.70
CA ASN A 188 -4.16 -28.08 -64.93
C ASN A 188 -5.02 -27.64 -66.10
#